data_a8c69229fbaf90dfb7183b6065f12632
#
_entry.id   a8c69229fbaf90dfb7183b6065f12632
#
_cell.length_a   1.000
_cell.length_b   1.000
_cell.length_c   1.000
_cell.angle_alpha   90.00
_cell.angle_beta   90.00
_cell.angle_gamma   90.00
#
_symmetry.space_group_name_H-M   'P 1'
#
loop_
_entity.id
_entity.type
_entity.pdbx_description
1 polymer ?
#
loop_
_entity_poly.entity_id
_entity_poly.type
_entity_poly.pdbx_seq_one_letter_code
_entity_poly.pdbx_strand_id
1 'polypeptide(L)'
;MMEDKEMQILKDRIRKDGKIREGNVLKVDSFLNHQMDVSLFREIGKEFKRRFEGEEITKILTIEASGIGIAEVFNVPVVFAKKTQTKNIAGDVYTTQVESYTHGRIYDIIVSREFLGPDDKVLLIDDFMANGKAMEGLIQIVKDSGAQLVGAGIVIEKGFQPGGDALRDQGVHLESLAIVESMDEKTGEIVFR
;
A
#
# COMPACT_ATOMS: atom_id res chain seq x y z
N MET A 1 20.36 -10.80 -10.78
CA MET A 1 20.27 -10.04 -12.04
C MET A 1 19.01 -10.36 -12.87
N MET A 2 17.97 -10.94 -12.27
CA MET A 2 16.62 -11.07 -12.88
C MET A 2 15.57 -10.15 -12.24
N GLU A 3 15.86 -9.56 -11.09
CA GLU A 3 14.91 -8.72 -10.33
C GLU A 3 14.56 -7.38 -10.98
N ASP A 4 15.41 -6.85 -11.86
CA ASP A 4 15.25 -5.49 -12.41
C ASP A 4 14.32 -5.39 -13.64
N LYS A 5 13.93 -6.52 -14.24
CA LYS A 5 13.05 -6.51 -15.42
C LYS A 5 11.55 -6.55 -15.09
N GLU A 6 11.18 -7.06 -13.91
CA GLU A 6 9.79 -7.48 -13.67
C GLU A 6 8.83 -6.33 -13.33
N MET A 7 9.32 -5.20 -12.79
CA MET A 7 8.47 -4.02 -12.59
C MET A 7 8.88 -2.80 -13.45
N GLN A 8 9.62 -3.05 -14.51
CA GLN A 8 9.99 -1.99 -15.45
C GLN A 8 8.75 -1.32 -16.06
N ILE A 9 7.69 -2.08 -16.31
CA ILE A 9 6.40 -1.54 -16.79
C ILE A 9 5.81 -0.50 -15.83
N LEU A 10 5.92 -0.69 -14.51
CA LEU A 10 5.47 0.28 -13.51
C LEU A 10 6.39 1.50 -13.49
N LYS A 11 7.71 1.30 -13.44
CA LYS A 11 8.70 2.39 -13.46
C LYS A 11 8.55 3.26 -14.71
N ASP A 12 8.36 2.64 -15.88
CA ASP A 12 8.16 3.36 -17.16
C ASP A 12 6.83 4.11 -17.17
N ARG A 13 5.77 3.51 -16.60
CA ARG A 13 4.48 4.18 -16.48
C ARG A 13 4.57 5.39 -15.55
N ILE A 14 5.29 5.29 -14.44
CA ILE A 14 5.52 6.41 -13.52
C ILE A 14 6.31 7.53 -14.23
N ARG A 15 7.38 7.19 -14.98
CA ARG A 15 8.16 8.20 -15.74
C ARG A 15 7.33 8.89 -16.80
N LYS A 16 6.47 8.15 -17.51
CA LYS A 16 5.68 8.65 -18.62
C LYS A 16 4.52 9.55 -18.19
N ASP A 17 3.76 9.09 -17.22
CA ASP A 17 2.45 9.66 -16.86
C ASP A 17 2.42 10.26 -15.45
N GLY A 18 3.43 10.02 -14.63
CA GLY A 18 3.60 10.64 -13.33
C GLY A 18 3.91 12.12 -13.43
N LYS A 19 3.40 12.91 -12.49
CA LYS A 19 3.64 14.35 -12.43
C LYS A 19 4.20 14.72 -11.07
N ILE A 20 5.40 15.28 -11.08
CA ILE A 20 6.02 15.82 -9.86
C ILE A 20 5.41 17.17 -9.56
N ARG A 21 5.12 17.46 -8.32
CA ARG A 21 4.57 18.71 -7.80
C ARG A 21 5.38 19.18 -6.62
N GLU A 22 5.27 20.48 -6.33
CA GLU A 22 5.87 21.10 -5.15
C GLU A 22 5.62 20.31 -3.88
N GLY A 23 6.61 20.26 -2.98
CA GLY A 23 6.54 19.50 -1.73
C GLY A 23 6.80 18.00 -1.90
N ASN A 24 7.54 17.59 -2.92
CA ASN A 24 7.86 16.18 -3.17
C ASN A 24 6.63 15.29 -3.38
N VAL A 25 5.61 15.83 -4.06
CA VAL A 25 4.38 15.10 -4.37
C VAL A 25 4.50 14.47 -5.75
N LEU A 26 4.41 13.14 -5.83
CA LEU A 26 4.32 12.40 -7.08
C LEU A 26 2.85 12.05 -7.33
N LYS A 27 2.25 12.62 -8.37
CA LYS A 27 0.87 12.34 -8.79
C LYS A 27 0.87 11.26 -9.86
N VAL A 28 0.13 10.20 -9.59
CA VAL A 28 -0.08 9.05 -10.48
C VAL A 28 -1.57 8.78 -10.70
N ASP A 29 -2.36 9.86 -10.67
CA ASP A 29 -3.83 9.83 -10.67
C ASP A 29 -4.40 9.13 -11.91
N SER A 30 -3.71 9.21 -13.04
CA SER A 30 -4.20 8.70 -14.33
C SER A 30 -4.16 7.17 -14.43
N PHE A 31 -3.49 6.47 -13.52
CA PHE A 31 -3.37 5.01 -13.61
C PHE A 31 -3.40 4.28 -12.27
N LEU A 32 -3.29 4.98 -11.12
CA LEU A 32 -3.21 4.33 -9.81
C LEU A 32 -4.24 4.88 -8.80
N ASN A 33 -4.26 6.21 -8.53
CA ASN A 33 -4.96 6.76 -7.38
C ASN A 33 -6.36 7.34 -7.67
N HIS A 34 -6.68 7.67 -8.92
CA HIS A 34 -7.97 8.25 -9.28
C HIS A 34 -8.63 7.46 -10.43
N GLN A 35 -7.86 7.14 -11.46
CA GLN A 35 -8.22 6.18 -12.48
C GLN A 35 -7.34 4.94 -12.31
N MET A 36 -7.96 3.76 -12.29
CA MET A 36 -7.26 2.49 -12.20
C MET A 36 -6.99 1.94 -13.59
N ASP A 37 -5.71 1.75 -13.95
CA ASP A 37 -5.36 0.96 -15.12
C ASP A 37 -5.42 -0.51 -14.74
N VAL A 38 -6.52 -1.16 -15.10
CA VAL A 38 -6.81 -2.55 -14.68
C VAL A 38 -5.74 -3.53 -15.17
N SER A 39 -5.17 -3.30 -16.35
CA SER A 39 -4.11 -4.15 -16.89
C SER A 39 -2.84 -4.03 -16.04
N LEU A 40 -2.45 -2.81 -15.70
CA LEU A 40 -1.31 -2.54 -14.81
C LEU A 40 -1.55 -3.09 -13.41
N PHE A 41 -2.76 -2.93 -12.86
CA PHE A 41 -3.12 -3.48 -11.54
C PHE A 41 -2.96 -4.99 -11.47
N ARG A 42 -3.34 -5.68 -12.55
CA ARG A 42 -3.17 -7.14 -12.64
C ARG A 42 -1.71 -7.55 -12.64
N GLU A 43 -0.85 -6.83 -13.34
CA GLU A 43 0.60 -7.13 -13.34
C GLU A 43 1.23 -6.81 -11.98
N ILE A 44 0.86 -5.69 -11.34
CA ILE A 44 1.25 -5.35 -9.97
C ILE A 44 0.84 -6.45 -8.98
N GLY A 45 -0.42 -6.89 -9.04
CA GLY A 45 -0.92 -7.94 -8.16
C GLY A 45 -0.20 -9.29 -8.35
N LYS A 46 0.08 -9.68 -9.61
CA LYS A 46 0.86 -10.88 -9.92
C LYS A 46 2.27 -10.82 -9.34
N GLU A 47 2.90 -9.65 -9.44
CA GLU A 47 4.26 -9.47 -8.91
C GLU A 47 4.27 -9.56 -7.38
N PHE A 48 3.30 -8.95 -6.68
CA PHE A 48 3.17 -9.15 -5.25
C PHE A 48 2.95 -10.63 -4.91
N LYS A 49 2.06 -11.31 -5.63
CA LYS A 49 1.81 -12.74 -5.41
C LYS A 49 3.07 -13.58 -5.58
N ARG A 50 3.94 -13.23 -6.51
CA ARG A 50 5.24 -13.88 -6.72
C ARG A 50 6.21 -13.59 -5.55
N ARG A 51 6.28 -12.34 -5.07
CA ARG A 51 7.19 -11.95 -3.98
C ARG A 51 6.80 -12.56 -2.63
N PHE A 52 5.52 -12.83 -2.45
CA PHE A 52 5.01 -13.55 -1.27
C PHE A 52 4.72 -15.02 -1.56
N GLU A 53 5.38 -15.60 -2.58
CA GLU A 53 5.25 -17.03 -2.90
C GLU A 53 5.74 -17.89 -1.73
N GLY A 54 4.94 -18.90 -1.35
CA GLY A 54 5.21 -19.77 -0.21
C GLY A 54 4.60 -19.28 1.11
N GLU A 55 4.15 -18.03 1.17
CA GLU A 55 3.41 -17.53 2.33
C GLU A 55 1.93 -17.94 2.26
N GLU A 56 1.39 -18.39 3.39
CA GLU A 56 -0.04 -18.63 3.51
C GLU A 56 -0.76 -17.32 3.80
N ILE A 57 -1.53 -16.84 2.82
CA ILE A 57 -2.31 -15.61 2.91
C ILE A 57 -3.79 -15.98 2.86
N THR A 58 -4.54 -15.69 3.92
CA THR A 58 -5.97 -15.94 3.98
C THR A 58 -6.80 -14.69 3.73
N LYS A 59 -6.17 -13.52 3.86
CA LYS A 59 -6.87 -12.23 3.75
C LYS A 59 -5.93 -11.10 3.35
N ILE A 60 -6.44 -10.18 2.55
CA ILE A 60 -5.76 -8.91 2.26
C ILE A 60 -6.42 -7.80 3.07
N LEU A 61 -5.62 -6.90 3.63
CA LEU A 61 -6.10 -5.66 4.25
C LEU A 61 -5.43 -4.46 3.55
N THR A 62 -6.22 -3.48 3.20
CA THR A 62 -5.77 -2.22 2.57
C THR A 62 -6.54 -1.02 3.13
N ILE A 63 -6.16 0.18 2.74
CA ILE A 63 -7.01 1.38 2.92
C ILE A 63 -7.69 1.69 1.58
N GLU A 64 -8.98 2.05 1.60
CA GLU A 64 -9.68 2.48 0.39
C GLU A 64 -8.91 3.59 -0.36
N ALA A 65 -8.68 3.50 -1.71
CA ALA A 65 -9.32 2.55 -2.61
C ALA A 65 -8.33 1.70 -3.42
N SER A 66 -7.14 2.19 -3.77
CA SER A 66 -6.29 1.63 -4.84
C SER A 66 -5.85 0.19 -4.58
N GLY A 67 -5.50 -0.16 -3.36
CA GLY A 67 -5.09 -1.52 -2.98
C GLY A 67 -6.16 -2.59 -3.21
N ILE A 68 -7.45 -2.22 -3.24
CA ILE A 68 -8.56 -3.16 -3.48
C ILE A 68 -8.43 -3.81 -4.86
N GLY A 69 -8.17 -3.00 -5.90
CA GLY A 69 -8.06 -3.51 -7.27
C GLY A 69 -6.82 -4.37 -7.50
N ILE A 70 -5.73 -4.08 -6.78
CA ILE A 70 -4.48 -4.85 -6.85
C ILE A 70 -4.65 -6.22 -6.18
N ALA A 71 -5.41 -6.27 -5.09
CA ALA A 71 -5.61 -7.46 -4.27
C ALA A 71 -6.42 -8.57 -4.97
N GLU A 72 -7.20 -8.26 -6.01
CA GLU A 72 -8.06 -9.21 -6.73
C GLU A 72 -7.31 -10.47 -7.19
N VAL A 73 -6.05 -10.35 -7.59
CA VAL A 73 -5.23 -11.45 -8.10
C VAL A 73 -4.96 -12.54 -7.05
N PHE A 74 -5.04 -12.21 -5.77
CA PHE A 74 -4.79 -13.17 -4.68
C PHE A 74 -5.91 -14.19 -4.50
N ASN A 75 -7.11 -13.87 -4.97
CA ASN A 75 -8.30 -14.73 -4.86
C ASN A 75 -8.62 -15.13 -3.40
N VAL A 76 -8.42 -14.21 -2.48
CA VAL A 76 -8.81 -14.29 -1.06
C VAL A 76 -9.68 -13.08 -0.71
N PRO A 77 -10.44 -13.11 0.39
CA PRO A 77 -11.20 -11.94 0.83
C PRO A 77 -10.32 -10.71 1.02
N VAL A 78 -10.82 -9.56 0.56
CA VAL A 78 -10.19 -8.25 0.71
C VAL A 78 -10.99 -7.41 1.67
N VAL A 79 -10.41 -7.09 2.81
CA VAL A 79 -10.96 -6.12 3.76
C VAL A 79 -10.32 -4.77 3.50
N PHE A 80 -11.11 -3.73 3.48
CA PHE A 80 -10.58 -2.37 3.32
C PHE A 80 -11.01 -1.46 4.47
N ALA A 81 -10.03 -0.82 5.05
CA ALA A 81 -10.23 0.18 6.07
C ALA A 81 -10.86 1.43 5.46
N LYS A 82 -11.87 1.97 6.10
CA LYS A 82 -12.57 3.20 5.70
C LYS A 82 -12.03 4.38 6.48
N LYS A 83 -11.93 5.53 5.82
CA LYS A 83 -11.45 6.79 6.42
C LYS A 83 -12.53 7.52 7.22
N THR A 84 -13.77 7.07 7.17
CA THR A 84 -14.88 7.66 7.92
C THR A 84 -15.86 6.59 8.37
N GLN A 85 -16.37 6.74 9.59
CA GLN A 85 -17.43 5.88 10.08
C GLN A 85 -18.73 6.20 9.33
N THR A 86 -19.30 5.20 8.68
CA THR A 86 -20.62 5.30 8.03
C THR A 86 -21.66 4.55 8.87
N LYS A 87 -22.93 4.95 8.78
CA LYS A 87 -24.05 4.27 9.46
C LYS A 87 -24.18 2.78 9.09
N ASN A 88 -23.52 2.36 8.00
CA ASN A 88 -23.54 0.98 7.52
C ASN A 88 -22.46 0.09 8.19
N ILE A 89 -21.56 0.64 8.96
CA ILE A 89 -20.66 -0.13 9.83
C ILE A 89 -21.38 -0.25 11.17
N ALA A 90 -22.22 -1.27 11.28
CA ALA A 90 -22.87 -1.64 12.53
C ALA A 90 -21.95 -2.60 13.29
N GLY A 91 -21.82 -2.41 14.60
CA GLY A 91 -21.06 -3.30 15.47
C GLY A 91 -19.70 -2.76 15.90
N ASP A 92 -18.92 -3.63 16.52
CA ASP A 92 -17.59 -3.32 17.03
C ASP A 92 -16.58 -3.16 15.89
N VAL A 93 -15.70 -2.17 16.02
CA VAL A 93 -14.68 -1.84 15.04
C VAL A 93 -13.28 -1.82 15.67
N TYR A 94 -12.29 -2.10 14.86
CA TYR A 94 -10.91 -1.67 15.11
C TYR A 94 -10.76 -0.26 14.55
N THR A 95 -10.14 0.62 15.32
CA THR A 95 -9.90 2.01 14.90
C THR A 95 -8.47 2.41 15.24
N THR A 96 -7.80 3.06 14.31
CA THR A 96 -6.51 3.69 14.57
C THR A 96 -6.42 5.04 13.88
N GLN A 97 -5.62 5.94 14.43
CA GLN A 97 -5.38 7.26 13.85
C GLN A 97 -4.21 7.23 12.89
N VAL A 98 -4.41 7.85 11.74
CA VAL A 98 -3.39 7.97 10.70
C VAL A 98 -3.23 9.44 10.32
N GLU A 99 -2.00 9.90 10.26
CA GLU A 99 -1.67 11.23 9.75
C GLU A 99 -1.50 11.19 8.24
N SER A 100 -2.29 12.00 7.53
CA SER A 100 -2.13 12.17 6.08
C SER A 100 -0.91 13.02 5.77
N TYR A 101 0.05 12.44 5.09
CA TYR A 101 1.23 13.17 4.62
C TYR A 101 0.87 14.37 3.70
N THR A 102 -0.10 14.18 2.82
CA THR A 102 -0.48 15.17 1.80
C THR A 102 -1.28 16.35 2.38
N HIS A 103 -2.00 16.14 3.46
CA HIS A 103 -2.92 17.14 4.00
C HIS A 103 -2.62 17.57 5.43
N GLY A 104 -1.64 16.96 6.10
CA GLY A 104 -1.30 17.22 7.51
C GLY A 104 -2.49 17.03 8.47
N ARG A 105 -3.47 16.22 8.07
CA ARG A 105 -4.68 15.95 8.86
C ARG A 105 -4.62 14.55 9.45
N ILE A 106 -5.01 14.44 10.70
CA ILE A 106 -5.24 13.16 11.36
C ILE A 106 -6.65 12.69 11.01
N TYR A 107 -6.79 11.45 10.61
CA TYR A 107 -8.08 10.80 10.37
C TYR A 107 -8.08 9.40 10.95
N ASP A 108 -9.25 8.92 11.31
CA ASP A 108 -9.41 7.55 11.78
C ASP A 108 -9.58 6.63 10.59
N ILE A 109 -8.91 5.48 10.63
CA ILE A 109 -9.21 4.34 9.77
C ILE A 109 -9.93 3.28 10.58
N ILE A 110 -10.95 2.67 9.97
CA ILE A 110 -11.92 1.83 10.66
C ILE A 110 -12.09 0.52 9.90
N VAL A 111 -12.01 -0.60 10.63
CA VAL A 111 -12.27 -1.95 10.13
C VAL A 111 -13.27 -2.65 11.04
N SER A 112 -14.31 -3.27 10.47
CA SER A 112 -15.25 -4.08 11.25
C SER A 112 -14.56 -5.32 11.82
N ARG A 113 -14.78 -5.59 13.12
CA ARG A 113 -14.30 -6.80 13.80
C ARG A 113 -14.87 -8.09 13.22
N GLU A 114 -16.02 -8.00 12.56
CA GLU A 114 -16.67 -9.14 11.90
C GLU A 114 -15.81 -9.76 10.80
N PHE A 115 -14.95 -8.94 10.15
CA PHE A 115 -14.21 -9.36 8.95
C PHE A 115 -12.72 -9.57 9.19
N LEU A 116 -12.23 -9.39 10.41
CA LEU A 116 -10.81 -9.56 10.74
C LEU A 116 -10.65 -10.13 12.14
N GLY A 117 -9.95 -11.25 12.27
CA GLY A 117 -9.78 -11.96 13.52
C GLY A 117 -8.55 -12.85 13.61
N PRO A 118 -8.39 -13.59 14.73
CA PRO A 118 -7.13 -14.29 15.06
C PRO A 118 -6.77 -15.45 14.12
N ASP A 119 -7.73 -15.96 13.36
CA ASP A 119 -7.49 -17.06 12.41
C ASP A 119 -6.98 -16.56 11.06
N ASP A 120 -6.92 -15.23 10.86
CA ASP A 120 -6.49 -14.64 9.60
C ASP A 120 -4.96 -14.50 9.51
N LYS A 121 -4.42 -14.80 8.32
CA LYS A 121 -3.05 -14.51 7.90
C LYS A 121 -3.10 -13.39 6.87
N VAL A 122 -2.70 -12.20 7.28
CA VAL A 122 -3.00 -10.95 6.59
C VAL A 122 -1.78 -10.42 5.84
N LEU A 123 -1.94 -10.20 4.55
CA LEU A 123 -1.04 -9.38 3.76
C LEU A 123 -1.63 -7.96 3.63
N LEU A 124 -0.84 -6.96 3.96
CA LEU A 124 -1.19 -5.56 3.71
C LEU A 124 -0.80 -5.16 2.29
N ILE A 125 -1.66 -4.41 1.60
CA ILE A 125 -1.33 -3.83 0.28
C ILE A 125 -1.71 -2.35 0.30
N ASP A 126 -0.79 -1.48 -0.14
CA ASP A 126 -1.08 -0.05 -0.30
C ASP A 126 -0.40 0.51 -1.55
N ASP A 127 -0.90 1.64 -2.06
CA ASP A 127 -0.38 2.28 -3.27
C ASP A 127 0.89 3.09 -3.03
N PHE A 128 0.96 3.84 -1.92
CA PHE A 128 2.10 4.69 -1.58
C PHE A 128 2.64 4.49 -0.17
N MET A 129 3.96 4.55 -0.06
CA MET A 129 4.65 4.68 1.21
C MET A 129 5.50 5.95 1.24
N ALA A 130 5.24 6.81 2.20
CA ALA A 130 6.01 8.01 2.49
C ALA A 130 6.65 7.90 3.89
N ASN A 131 5.99 8.48 4.90
CA ASN A 131 6.44 8.39 6.30
C ASN A 131 6.04 7.07 7.01
N GLY A 132 5.27 6.21 6.35
CA GLY A 132 4.85 4.90 6.87
C GLY A 132 3.63 4.92 7.80
N LYS A 133 3.07 6.08 8.13
CA LYS A 133 2.00 6.19 9.14
C LYS A 133 0.72 5.42 8.80
N ALA A 134 0.35 5.38 7.53
CA ALA A 134 -0.79 4.58 7.08
C ALA A 134 -0.57 3.08 7.31
N MET A 135 0.63 2.61 6.97
CA MET A 135 1.00 1.21 7.15
C MET A 135 1.14 0.83 8.63
N GLU A 136 1.74 1.70 9.46
CA GLU A 136 1.77 1.51 10.92
C GLU A 136 0.35 1.36 11.49
N GLY A 137 -0.59 2.18 11.01
CA GLY A 137 -1.99 2.09 11.41
C GLY A 137 -2.65 0.75 11.03
N LEU A 138 -2.41 0.25 9.82
CA LEU A 138 -2.90 -1.05 9.39
C LEU A 138 -2.26 -2.19 10.20
N ILE A 139 -0.95 -2.13 10.46
CA ILE A 139 -0.24 -3.11 11.30
C ILE A 139 -0.83 -3.13 12.71
N GLN A 140 -1.17 -1.96 13.28
CA GLN A 140 -1.81 -1.89 14.59
C GLN A 140 -3.19 -2.57 14.57
N ILE A 141 -3.99 -2.37 13.53
CA ILE A 141 -5.30 -3.05 13.37
C ILE A 141 -5.12 -4.56 13.29
N VAL A 142 -4.15 -5.07 12.52
CA VAL A 142 -3.85 -6.50 12.46
C VAL A 142 -3.48 -7.03 13.84
N LYS A 143 -2.64 -6.31 14.57
CA LYS A 143 -2.24 -6.68 15.93
C LYS A 143 -3.42 -6.71 16.90
N ASP A 144 -4.28 -5.69 16.88
CA ASP A 144 -5.46 -5.58 17.73
C ASP A 144 -6.51 -6.67 17.44
N SER A 145 -6.54 -7.15 16.21
CA SER A 145 -7.44 -8.25 15.80
C SER A 145 -6.95 -9.63 16.24
N GLY A 146 -5.70 -9.75 16.66
CA GLY A 146 -5.04 -11.02 16.94
C GLY A 146 -4.62 -11.80 15.68
N ALA A 147 -4.83 -11.24 14.48
CA ALA A 147 -4.42 -11.84 13.21
C ALA A 147 -2.89 -11.87 13.08
N GLN A 148 -2.41 -12.79 12.25
CA GLN A 148 -1.00 -12.86 11.90
C GLN A 148 -0.68 -11.90 10.75
N LEU A 149 0.29 -11.00 10.93
CA LEU A 149 0.83 -10.22 9.83
C LEU A 149 1.78 -11.08 9.01
N VAL A 150 1.48 -11.29 7.72
CA VAL A 150 2.38 -11.98 6.77
C VAL A 150 3.43 -11.03 6.25
N GLY A 151 3.04 -9.83 5.87
CA GLY A 151 3.92 -8.79 5.35
C GLY A 151 3.13 -7.62 4.77
N ALA A 152 3.85 -6.77 4.04
CA ALA A 152 3.26 -5.59 3.40
C ALA A 152 3.81 -5.41 1.98
N GLY A 153 2.92 -5.13 1.02
CA GLY A 153 3.22 -4.79 -0.37
C GLY A 153 2.92 -3.32 -0.66
N ILE A 154 3.89 -2.59 -1.17
CA ILE A 154 3.78 -1.18 -1.54
C ILE A 154 4.07 -1.01 -3.02
N VAL A 155 3.16 -0.35 -3.74
CA VAL A 155 3.36 -0.12 -5.18
C VAL A 155 4.49 0.88 -5.40
N ILE A 156 4.44 2.05 -4.74
CA ILE A 156 5.42 3.12 -4.86
C ILE A 156 5.92 3.53 -3.47
N GLU A 157 7.18 3.32 -3.21
CA GLU A 157 7.86 3.78 -2.00
C GLU A 157 8.68 5.02 -2.31
N LYS A 158 8.56 6.07 -1.48
CA LYS A 158 9.46 7.21 -1.51
C LYS A 158 10.67 6.89 -0.66
N GLY A 159 11.70 6.30 -1.28
CA GLY A 159 12.91 5.82 -0.61
C GLY A 159 13.77 6.92 0.05
N PHE A 160 13.50 8.21 -0.27
CA PHE A 160 14.09 9.36 0.41
C PHE A 160 13.32 9.77 1.69
N GLN A 161 12.29 9.01 2.06
CA GLN A 161 11.53 9.19 3.30
C GLN A 161 11.67 7.95 4.19
N PRO A 162 11.53 8.09 5.51
CA PRO A 162 11.96 7.05 6.46
C PRO A 162 11.00 5.85 6.58
N GLY A 163 9.80 5.92 6.00
CA GLY A 163 8.74 4.93 6.29
C GLY A 163 9.12 3.50 5.94
N GLY A 164 9.70 3.28 4.76
CA GLY A 164 10.09 1.94 4.33
C GLY A 164 11.19 1.33 5.19
N ASP A 165 12.26 2.08 5.42
CA ASP A 165 13.39 1.63 6.23
C ASP A 165 12.96 1.38 7.67
N ALA A 166 12.16 2.27 8.26
CA ALA A 166 11.64 2.12 9.62
C ALA A 166 10.79 0.84 9.80
N LEU A 167 9.99 0.45 8.81
CA LEU A 167 9.23 -0.80 8.87
C LEU A 167 10.10 -2.04 8.69
N ARG A 168 11.09 -2.00 7.80
CA ARG A 168 12.07 -3.08 7.65
C ARG A 168 12.89 -3.29 8.92
N ASP A 169 13.32 -2.21 9.57
CA ASP A 169 14.06 -2.25 10.85
C ASP A 169 13.21 -2.85 11.99
N GLN A 170 11.89 -2.71 11.92
CA GLN A 170 10.95 -3.37 12.84
C GLN A 170 10.71 -4.85 12.51
N GLY A 171 11.35 -5.39 11.47
CA GLY A 171 11.21 -6.77 11.05
C GLY A 171 9.98 -7.07 10.20
N VAL A 172 9.32 -6.05 9.64
CA VAL A 172 8.20 -6.26 8.71
C VAL A 172 8.75 -6.76 7.37
N HIS A 173 8.21 -7.87 6.86
CA HIS A 173 8.47 -8.31 5.48
C HIS A 173 7.80 -7.33 4.52
N LEU A 174 8.56 -6.33 4.08
CA LEU A 174 8.09 -5.24 3.23
C LEU A 174 8.64 -5.37 1.82
N GLU A 175 7.74 -5.52 0.84
CA GLU A 175 8.04 -5.56 -0.58
C GLU A 175 7.54 -4.30 -1.27
N SER A 176 8.45 -3.51 -1.85
CA SER A 176 8.12 -2.31 -2.61
C SER A 176 8.48 -2.50 -4.09
N LEU A 177 7.51 -2.24 -5.00
CA LEU A 177 7.70 -2.52 -6.43
C LEU A 177 8.47 -1.42 -7.16
N ALA A 178 8.30 -0.17 -6.76
CA ALA A 178 9.05 0.97 -7.29
C ALA A 178 9.51 1.85 -6.13
N ILE A 179 10.81 1.83 -5.84
CA ILE A 179 11.40 2.70 -4.83
C ILE A 179 11.96 3.93 -5.52
N VAL A 180 11.31 5.07 -5.30
CA VAL A 180 11.76 6.38 -5.82
C VAL A 180 12.87 6.89 -4.89
N GLU A 181 14.08 6.95 -5.38
CA GLU A 181 15.25 7.45 -4.65
C GLU A 181 15.32 8.96 -4.64
N SER A 182 15.00 9.56 -5.77
CA SER A 182 14.89 11.02 -5.91
C SER A 182 13.96 11.41 -7.04
N MET A 183 13.46 12.62 -6.97
CA MET A 183 12.69 13.23 -8.06
C MET A 183 12.91 14.74 -8.09
N ASP A 184 12.95 15.32 -9.29
CA ASP A 184 13.18 16.73 -9.52
C ASP A 184 11.98 17.35 -10.24
N GLU A 185 11.35 18.34 -9.60
CA GLU A 185 10.19 19.04 -10.17
C GLU A 185 10.52 19.84 -11.41
N LYS A 186 11.75 20.39 -11.52
CA LYS A 186 12.14 21.27 -12.61
C LYS A 186 12.47 20.50 -13.88
N THR A 187 13.13 19.36 -13.73
CA THR A 187 13.54 18.51 -14.87
C THR A 187 12.52 17.43 -15.17
N GLY A 188 11.65 17.08 -14.22
CA GLY A 188 10.74 15.95 -14.32
C GLY A 188 11.43 14.59 -14.14
N GLU A 189 12.71 14.58 -13.75
CA GLU A 189 13.47 13.35 -13.57
C GLU A 189 13.02 12.58 -12.34
N ILE A 190 12.88 11.26 -12.48
CA ILE A 190 12.57 10.33 -11.39
C ILE A 190 13.61 9.22 -11.41
N VAL A 191 14.37 9.12 -10.34
CA VAL A 191 15.38 8.08 -10.13
C VAL A 191 14.79 6.98 -9.24
N PHE A 192 14.92 5.75 -9.66
CA PHE A 192 14.51 4.57 -8.88
C PHE A 192 15.75 3.83 -8.38
N ARG A 193 15.60 3.28 -7.19
CA ARG A 193 16.54 2.32 -6.63
C ARG A 193 16.41 1.00 -7.35
#